data_391bb2c0d727b2881bf4e69e0a578970
#
_entry.id   391bb2c0d727b2881bf4e69e0a578970
#
_cell.length_a   1.000
_cell.length_b   1.000
_cell.length_c   1.000
_cell.angle_alpha   90.00
_cell.angle_beta   90.00
_cell.angle_gamma   90.00
#
_symmetry.space_group_name_H-M   'P 1'
#
loop_
_entity.id
_entity.type
_entity.pdbx_description
1 polymer ?
#
loop_
_entity_poly.entity_id
_entity_poly.type
_entity_poly.pdbx_seq_one_letter_code
_entity_poly.pdbx_strand_id
1 'polypeptide(L)'
;QVMTGLRTNFVGSILPFGLGLLYARYEEDIQLSKAAYGIIALVSIALIFVTSLSFLPWITTPIFVCALGISCTQLLPQSVNKPLAWVGGISAAIFVSHPIVRQLGLALAEKLHFSPYQSVLTFLISALLLGALFQPILNRSSKLFMKLAKH
;
A
#
# COMPACT_ATOMS: atom_id res chain seq x y z
N GLN A 1 -7.63 -8.37 22.22
CA GLN A 1 -6.96 -7.04 22.19
C GLN A 1 -5.53 -7.12 21.63
N VAL A 2 -4.67 -8.06 22.05
CA VAL A 2 -3.29 -8.22 21.52
C VAL A 2 -3.30 -8.47 20.01
N MET A 3 -4.19 -9.31 19.52
CA MET A 3 -4.31 -9.66 18.10
C MET A 3 -4.80 -8.49 17.23
N THR A 4 -5.68 -7.63 17.77
CA THR A 4 -6.11 -6.41 17.06
C THR A 4 -4.96 -5.40 16.99
N GLY A 5 -4.12 -5.34 18.03
CA GLY A 5 -2.92 -4.51 18.05
C GLY A 5 -1.86 -4.95 17.02
N LEU A 6 -1.61 -6.24 16.86
CA LEU A 6 -0.69 -6.77 15.83
C LEU A 6 -1.19 -6.50 14.40
N ARG A 7 -2.50 -6.54 14.20
CA ARG A 7 -3.15 -6.26 12.90
C ARG A 7 -2.96 -4.80 12.45
N THR A 8 -2.91 -3.87 13.37
CA THR A 8 -2.82 -2.43 13.09
C THR A 8 -1.41 -1.87 13.21
N ASN A 9 -0.43 -2.71 13.60
CA ASN A 9 0.93 -2.30 13.84
C ASN A 9 1.83 -2.50 12.60
N PHE A 10 3.01 -1.88 12.67
CA PHE A 10 4.10 -1.98 11.70
C PHE A 10 4.42 -3.42 11.27
N VAL A 11 4.34 -4.38 12.20
CA VAL A 11 4.62 -5.81 11.95
C VAL A 11 3.68 -6.39 10.88
N GLY A 12 2.37 -6.04 10.91
CA GLY A 12 1.40 -6.48 9.90
C GLY A 12 1.64 -5.91 8.50
N SER A 13 2.38 -4.81 8.40
CA SER A 13 2.70 -4.15 7.13
C SER A 13 4.03 -4.57 6.52
N ILE A 14 4.89 -5.28 7.26
CA ILE A 14 6.21 -5.73 6.78
C ILE A 14 6.06 -6.72 5.63
N LEU A 15 5.13 -7.66 5.74
CA LEU A 15 4.94 -8.71 4.74
C LEU A 15 4.56 -8.13 3.36
N PRO A 16 3.49 -7.32 3.21
CA PRO A 16 3.14 -6.76 1.90
C PRO A 16 4.24 -5.83 1.34
N PHE A 17 4.91 -5.08 2.20
CA PHE A 17 6.03 -4.24 1.80
C PHE A 17 7.22 -5.08 1.28
N GLY A 18 7.58 -6.14 2.01
CA GLY A 18 8.65 -7.06 1.61
C GLY A 18 8.34 -7.77 0.29
N LEU A 19 7.10 -8.20 0.08
CA LEU A 19 6.64 -8.80 -1.18
C LEU A 19 6.72 -7.81 -2.35
N GLY A 20 6.34 -6.55 -2.12
CA GLY A 20 6.47 -5.50 -3.13
C GLY A 20 7.92 -5.24 -3.53
N LEU A 21 8.85 -5.21 -2.57
CA LEU A 21 10.29 -5.08 -2.83
C LEU A 21 10.87 -6.27 -3.58
N LEU A 22 10.49 -7.49 -3.20
CA LEU A 22 10.91 -8.70 -3.89
C LEU A 22 10.42 -8.70 -5.34
N TYR A 23 9.17 -8.36 -5.57
CA TYR A 23 8.64 -8.25 -6.92
C TYR A 23 9.41 -7.20 -7.74
N ALA A 24 9.60 -6.01 -7.21
CA ALA A 24 10.32 -4.94 -7.91
C ALA A 24 11.77 -5.34 -8.28
N ARG A 25 12.41 -6.22 -7.49
CA ARG A 25 13.75 -6.74 -7.79
C ARG A 25 13.75 -7.74 -8.92
N TYR A 26 12.70 -8.55 -9.05
CA TYR A 26 12.61 -9.65 -10.02
C TYR A 26 11.59 -9.39 -11.13
N GLU A 27 11.06 -8.17 -11.25
CA GLU A 27 10.01 -7.81 -12.20
C GLU A 27 10.44 -8.09 -13.66
N GLU A 28 11.72 -7.84 -14.00
CA GLU A 28 12.26 -8.07 -15.34
C GLU A 28 12.37 -9.56 -15.68
N ASP A 29 12.53 -10.42 -14.66
CA ASP A 29 12.64 -11.87 -14.82
C ASP A 29 11.27 -12.55 -14.90
N ILE A 30 10.21 -11.90 -14.40
CA ILE A 30 8.86 -12.45 -14.31
C ILE A 30 8.02 -11.97 -15.50
N GLN A 31 8.17 -12.66 -16.63
CA GLN A 31 7.37 -12.37 -17.82
C GLN A 31 6.25 -13.42 -17.99
N LEU A 32 5.05 -13.09 -17.53
CA LEU A 32 3.88 -13.93 -17.72
C LEU A 32 3.00 -13.41 -18.86
N SER A 33 2.20 -14.31 -19.46
CA SER A 33 1.21 -13.90 -20.44
C SER A 33 0.08 -13.07 -19.81
N LYS A 34 -0.56 -12.20 -20.58
CA LYS A 34 -1.73 -11.44 -20.10
C LYS A 34 -2.84 -12.34 -19.56
N ALA A 35 -3.04 -13.52 -20.17
CA ALA A 35 -4.01 -14.50 -19.70
C ALA A 35 -3.64 -15.02 -18.30
N ALA A 36 -2.35 -15.30 -18.04
CA ALA A 36 -1.88 -15.72 -16.71
C ALA A 36 -2.12 -14.64 -15.67
N TYR A 37 -1.81 -13.38 -15.97
CA TYR A 37 -2.13 -12.27 -15.06
C TYR A 37 -3.64 -12.14 -14.81
N GLY A 38 -4.47 -12.36 -15.82
CA GLY A 38 -5.94 -12.38 -15.65
C GLY A 38 -6.40 -13.47 -14.69
N ILE A 39 -5.86 -14.68 -14.82
CA ILE A 39 -6.18 -15.79 -13.92
C ILE A 39 -5.70 -15.49 -12.49
N ILE A 40 -4.47 -14.98 -12.32
CA ILE A 40 -3.93 -14.60 -11.00
C ILE A 40 -4.81 -13.54 -10.35
N ALA A 41 -5.27 -12.53 -11.10
CA ALA A 41 -6.16 -11.50 -10.58
C ALA A 41 -7.50 -12.09 -10.08
N LEU A 42 -8.15 -12.94 -10.87
CA LEU A 42 -9.43 -13.57 -10.49
C LEU A 42 -9.27 -14.47 -9.26
N VAL A 43 -8.24 -15.32 -9.24
CA VAL A 43 -7.94 -16.19 -8.09
C VAL A 43 -7.64 -15.35 -6.84
N SER A 44 -6.86 -14.27 -6.99
CA SER A 44 -6.54 -13.38 -5.87
C SER A 44 -7.78 -12.71 -5.29
N ILE A 45 -8.72 -12.25 -6.11
CA ILE A 45 -10.00 -11.67 -5.65
C ILE A 45 -10.78 -12.71 -4.83
N ALA A 46 -10.91 -13.93 -5.34
CA ALA A 46 -11.62 -14.99 -4.64
C ALA A 46 -10.95 -15.33 -3.29
N LEU A 47 -9.63 -15.44 -3.28
CA LEU A 47 -8.87 -15.75 -2.06
C LEU A 47 -8.88 -14.59 -1.05
N ILE A 48 -8.84 -13.34 -1.48
CA ILE A 48 -9.01 -12.17 -0.61
C ILE A 48 -10.37 -12.24 0.07
N PHE A 49 -11.44 -12.54 -0.68
CA PHE A 49 -12.77 -12.67 -0.11
C PHE A 49 -12.83 -13.78 0.94
N VAL A 50 -12.35 -14.98 0.63
CA VAL A 50 -12.35 -16.12 1.55
C VAL A 50 -11.49 -15.85 2.79
N THR A 51 -10.28 -15.28 2.61
CA THR A 51 -9.35 -15.03 3.72
C THR A 51 -9.74 -13.84 4.59
N SER A 52 -10.56 -12.92 4.09
CA SER A 52 -11.06 -11.79 4.88
C SER A 52 -12.10 -12.19 5.93
N LEU A 53 -12.75 -13.33 5.75
CA LEU A 53 -13.83 -13.81 6.62
C LEU A 53 -13.35 -14.45 7.93
N SER A 54 -12.07 -14.80 8.04
CA SER A 54 -11.53 -15.46 9.22
C SER A 54 -10.17 -14.89 9.64
N PHE A 55 -9.79 -15.14 10.89
CA PHE A 55 -8.60 -14.52 11.49
C PHE A 55 -7.28 -15.19 11.05
N LEU A 56 -7.24 -16.52 11.01
CA LEU A 56 -6.00 -17.26 10.65
C LEU A 56 -5.54 -17.00 9.20
N PRO A 57 -6.43 -17.04 8.20
CA PRO A 57 -6.10 -16.67 6.84
C PRO A 57 -5.74 -15.19 6.64
N TRP A 58 -5.99 -14.33 7.62
CA TRP A 58 -5.67 -12.91 7.53
C TRP A 58 -4.18 -12.65 7.25
N ILE A 59 -3.26 -13.47 7.75
CA ILE A 59 -1.82 -13.34 7.50
C ILE A 59 -1.51 -13.52 6.01
N THR A 60 -2.27 -14.34 5.30
CA THR A 60 -2.08 -14.62 3.86
C THR A 60 -2.74 -13.61 2.94
N THR A 61 -3.75 -12.88 3.43
CA THR A 61 -4.47 -11.86 2.63
C THR A 61 -3.54 -10.83 1.96
N PRO A 62 -2.49 -10.30 2.62
CA PRO A 62 -1.55 -9.37 1.98
C PRO A 62 -0.85 -9.94 0.75
N ILE A 63 -0.60 -11.25 0.70
CA ILE A 63 0.00 -11.93 -0.47
C ILE A 63 -0.92 -11.80 -1.67
N PHE A 64 -2.21 -12.09 -1.48
CA PHE A 64 -3.20 -12.02 -2.54
C PHE A 64 -3.49 -10.58 -2.98
N VAL A 65 -3.45 -9.62 -2.04
CA VAL A 65 -3.56 -8.19 -2.36
C VAL A 65 -2.38 -7.74 -3.23
N CYS A 66 -1.15 -8.14 -2.90
CA CYS A 66 0.03 -7.87 -3.72
C CYS A 66 -0.07 -8.53 -5.10
N ALA A 67 -0.46 -9.80 -5.17
CA ALA A 67 -0.63 -10.52 -6.43
C ALA A 67 -1.70 -9.87 -7.32
N LEU A 68 -2.81 -9.42 -6.74
CA LEU A 68 -3.85 -8.66 -7.44
C LEU A 68 -3.31 -7.32 -7.96
N GLY A 69 -2.62 -6.56 -7.12
CA GLY A 69 -2.02 -5.26 -7.48
C GLY A 69 -1.05 -5.41 -8.66
N ILE A 70 -0.14 -6.38 -8.60
CA ILE A 70 0.81 -6.69 -9.67
C ILE A 70 0.06 -7.05 -10.96
N SER A 71 -0.91 -7.96 -10.87
CA SER A 71 -1.69 -8.38 -12.05
C SER A 71 -2.46 -7.22 -12.67
N CYS A 72 -3.04 -6.34 -11.85
CA CYS A 72 -3.73 -5.15 -12.35
C CYS A 72 -2.79 -4.20 -13.09
N THR A 73 -1.56 -3.95 -12.58
CA THR A 73 -0.59 -3.09 -13.26
C THR A 73 -0.15 -3.64 -14.61
N GLN A 74 -0.09 -4.96 -14.76
CA GLN A 74 0.26 -5.62 -16.02
C GLN A 74 -0.89 -5.69 -17.03
N LEU A 75 -2.13 -5.67 -16.56
CA LEU A 75 -3.33 -5.74 -17.40
C LEU A 75 -3.85 -4.38 -17.82
N LEU A 76 -3.67 -3.35 -16.99
CA LEU A 76 -4.22 -2.02 -17.19
C LEU A 76 -3.44 -1.24 -18.26
N PRO A 77 -4.12 -0.37 -19.02
CA PRO A 77 -3.47 0.49 -20.00
C PRO A 77 -2.58 1.53 -19.33
N GLN A 78 -1.59 2.04 -20.06
CA GLN A 78 -0.62 3.02 -19.55
C GLN A 78 -1.27 4.29 -18.97
N SER A 79 -2.44 4.68 -19.49
CA SER A 79 -3.18 5.83 -18.97
C SER A 79 -3.60 5.68 -17.51
N VAL A 80 -3.88 4.45 -17.08
CA VAL A 80 -4.24 4.12 -15.68
C VAL A 80 -2.97 3.82 -14.86
N ASN A 81 -1.96 3.20 -15.48
CA ASN A 81 -0.72 2.88 -14.78
C ASN A 81 0.09 4.11 -14.37
N LYS A 82 0.06 5.21 -15.14
CA LYS A 82 0.78 6.45 -14.77
C LYS A 82 0.37 7.02 -13.41
N PRO A 83 -0.93 7.28 -13.11
CA PRO A 83 -1.33 7.74 -11.78
C PRO A 83 -1.05 6.70 -10.69
N LEU A 84 -1.19 5.38 -10.98
CA LEU A 84 -0.84 4.34 -10.01
C LEU A 84 0.67 4.31 -9.70
N ALA A 85 1.52 4.45 -10.71
CA ALA A 85 2.97 4.56 -10.52
C ALA A 85 3.36 5.81 -9.72
N TRP A 86 2.65 6.93 -9.92
CA TRP A 86 2.86 8.13 -9.11
C TRP A 86 2.49 7.86 -7.62
N VAL A 87 1.34 7.25 -7.35
CA VAL A 87 0.95 6.85 -5.99
C VAL A 87 1.97 5.87 -5.39
N GLY A 88 2.42 4.89 -6.19
CA GLY A 88 3.50 3.98 -5.79
C GLY A 88 4.79 4.70 -5.42
N GLY A 89 5.16 5.72 -6.20
CA GLY A 89 6.35 6.55 -5.94
C GLY A 89 6.30 7.34 -4.63
N ILE A 90 5.12 7.70 -4.16
CA ILE A 90 4.94 8.39 -2.87
C ILE A 90 4.52 7.43 -1.73
N SER A 91 4.44 6.13 -1.99
CA SER A 91 3.94 5.14 -1.03
C SER A 91 4.72 5.09 0.28
N ALA A 92 6.05 5.22 0.23
CA ALA A 92 6.88 5.29 1.42
C ALA A 92 6.55 6.52 2.28
N ALA A 93 6.29 7.67 1.65
CA ALA A 93 5.89 8.88 2.36
C ALA A 93 4.49 8.75 2.98
N ILE A 94 3.55 8.12 2.25
CA ILE A 94 2.22 7.79 2.76
C ILE A 94 2.35 6.87 3.98
N PHE A 95 3.19 5.84 3.90
CA PHE A 95 3.40 4.90 4.99
C PHE A 95 3.94 5.58 6.25
N VAL A 96 4.94 6.44 6.12
CA VAL A 96 5.52 7.18 7.25
C VAL A 96 4.54 8.20 7.84
N SER A 97 3.74 8.88 7.01
CA SER A 97 2.77 9.88 7.46
C SER A 97 1.44 9.28 7.95
N HIS A 98 1.15 8.02 7.60
CA HIS A 98 -0.12 7.35 7.92
C HIS A 98 -0.55 7.44 9.40
N PRO A 99 0.33 7.26 10.43
CA PRO A 99 -0.10 7.38 11.81
C PRO A 99 -0.60 8.79 12.15
N ILE A 100 0.04 9.81 11.59
CA ILE A 100 -0.34 11.23 11.79
C ILE A 100 -1.68 11.50 11.10
N VAL A 101 -1.81 11.08 9.84
CA VAL A 101 -3.06 11.22 9.06
C VAL A 101 -4.23 10.56 9.78
N ARG A 102 -4.01 9.35 10.31
CA ARG A 102 -5.04 8.60 11.04
C ARG A 102 -5.50 9.35 12.29
N GLN A 103 -4.59 9.84 13.11
CA GLN A 103 -4.93 10.56 14.34
C GLN A 103 -5.67 11.88 14.04
N LEU A 104 -5.15 12.67 13.11
CA LEU A 104 -5.77 13.93 12.70
C LEU A 104 -7.12 13.70 12.01
N GLY A 105 -7.21 12.68 11.15
CA GLY A 105 -8.44 12.34 10.45
C GLY A 105 -9.55 11.89 11.39
N LEU A 106 -9.23 11.06 12.40
CA LEU A 106 -10.21 10.65 13.41
C LEU A 106 -10.68 11.83 14.27
N ALA A 107 -9.76 12.67 14.75
CA ALA A 107 -10.11 13.85 15.54
C ALA A 107 -10.98 14.84 14.73
N LEU A 108 -10.68 15.02 13.44
CA LEU A 108 -11.45 15.88 12.56
C LEU A 108 -12.85 15.30 12.26
N ALA A 109 -12.91 13.98 12.00
CA ALA A 109 -14.17 13.29 11.74
C ALA A 109 -15.12 13.35 12.94
N GLU A 110 -14.59 13.18 14.14
CA GLU A 110 -15.35 13.29 15.38
C GLU A 110 -15.86 14.73 15.59
N LYS A 111 -14.99 15.73 15.45
CA LYS A 111 -15.32 17.13 15.64
C LYS A 111 -16.35 17.68 14.62
N LEU A 112 -16.29 17.20 13.40
CA LEU A 112 -17.16 17.63 12.29
C LEU A 112 -18.35 16.70 12.05
N HIS A 113 -18.53 15.67 12.89
CA HIS A 113 -19.61 14.68 12.77
C HIS A 113 -19.70 14.06 11.36
N PHE A 114 -18.55 13.70 10.78
CA PHE A 114 -18.49 13.11 9.43
C PHE A 114 -19.18 11.73 9.40
N SER A 115 -19.90 11.49 8.29
CA SER A 115 -20.36 10.15 7.99
C SER A 115 -19.16 9.20 7.73
N PRO A 116 -19.31 7.87 7.84
CA PRO A 116 -18.24 6.90 7.57
C PRO A 116 -17.59 7.11 6.19
N TYR A 117 -18.38 7.39 5.16
CA TYR A 117 -17.88 7.64 3.81
C TYR A 117 -17.05 8.92 3.70
N GLN A 118 -17.50 10.00 4.34
CA GLN A 118 -16.76 11.27 4.40
C GLN A 118 -15.43 11.09 5.14
N SER A 119 -15.42 10.33 6.22
CA SER A 119 -14.22 10.02 6.99
C SER A 119 -13.18 9.25 6.14
N VAL A 120 -13.62 8.22 5.39
CA VAL A 120 -12.74 7.47 4.48
C VAL A 120 -12.19 8.36 3.37
N LEU A 121 -13.03 9.17 2.74
CA LEU A 121 -12.61 10.07 1.67
C LEU A 121 -11.61 11.11 2.17
N THR A 122 -11.89 11.74 3.32
CA THR A 122 -10.99 12.71 3.95
C THR A 122 -9.64 12.06 4.30
N PHE A 123 -9.66 10.84 4.82
CA PHE A 123 -8.46 10.08 5.11
C PHE A 123 -7.63 9.83 3.85
N LEU A 124 -8.25 9.35 2.78
CA LEU A 124 -7.55 9.07 1.51
C LEU A 124 -6.93 10.34 0.91
N ILE A 125 -7.69 11.43 0.84
CA ILE A 125 -7.19 12.71 0.33
C ILE A 125 -6.03 13.21 1.19
N SER A 126 -6.18 13.20 2.52
CA SER A 126 -5.14 13.65 3.44
C SER A 126 -3.87 12.79 3.35
N ALA A 127 -4.00 11.47 3.18
CA ALA A 127 -2.88 10.56 3.01
C ALA A 127 -2.10 10.86 1.72
N LEU A 128 -2.80 11.09 0.61
CA LEU A 128 -2.18 11.44 -0.68
C LEU A 128 -1.48 12.81 -0.61
N LEU A 129 -2.13 13.82 -0.03
CA LEU A 129 -1.55 15.17 0.09
C LEU A 129 -0.32 15.17 0.98
N LEU A 130 -0.39 14.58 2.17
CA LEU A 130 0.76 14.50 3.06
C LEU A 130 1.86 13.62 2.48
N GLY A 131 1.54 12.51 1.82
CA GLY A 131 2.50 11.69 1.11
C GLY A 131 3.27 12.49 0.07
N ALA A 132 2.56 13.26 -0.77
CA ALA A 132 3.18 14.12 -1.77
C ALA A 132 4.06 15.22 -1.17
N LEU A 133 3.65 15.82 -0.03
CA LEU A 133 4.43 16.84 0.67
C LEU A 133 5.68 16.27 1.35
N PHE A 134 5.61 15.07 1.92
CA PHE A 134 6.73 14.41 2.60
C PHE A 134 7.75 13.78 1.64
N GLN A 135 7.34 13.41 0.42
CA GLN A 135 8.21 12.76 -0.56
C GLN A 135 9.53 13.51 -0.82
N PRO A 136 9.56 14.84 -1.07
CA PRO A 136 10.82 15.53 -1.29
C PRO A 136 11.73 15.54 -0.05
N ILE A 137 11.16 15.52 1.15
CA ILE A 137 11.92 15.43 2.41
C ILE A 137 12.59 14.06 2.51
N LEU A 138 11.86 12.99 2.26
CA LEU A 138 12.40 11.61 2.26
C LEU A 138 13.49 11.44 1.20
N ASN A 139 13.29 11.96 0.01
CA ASN A 139 14.28 11.90 -1.06
C ASN A 139 15.59 12.62 -0.69
N ARG A 140 15.51 13.76 0.00
CA ARG A 140 16.71 14.48 0.50
C ARG A 140 17.41 13.70 1.59
N SER A 141 16.66 13.17 2.55
CA SER A 141 17.21 12.36 3.65
C SER A 141 17.92 11.11 3.11
N SER A 142 17.31 10.39 2.18
CA SER A 142 17.88 9.22 1.54
C SER A 142 19.20 9.53 0.84
N LYS A 143 19.29 10.64 0.11
CA LYS A 143 20.53 11.08 -0.55
C LYS A 143 21.63 11.42 0.46
N LEU A 144 21.28 12.02 1.61
CA LEU A 144 22.22 12.30 2.70
C LEU A 144 22.76 11.01 3.32
N PHE A 145 21.88 10.06 3.63
CA PHE A 145 22.29 8.74 4.17
C PHE A 145 23.19 7.97 3.21
N MET A 146 22.89 7.97 1.90
CA MET A 146 23.75 7.33 0.91
C MET A 146 25.14 7.99 0.80
N LYS A 147 25.24 9.30 1.02
CA LYS A 147 26.56 9.99 1.07
C LYS A 147 27.34 9.60 2.31
N LEU A 148 26.69 9.51 3.47
CA LEU A 148 27.34 9.12 4.73
C LEU A 148 27.77 7.65 4.75
N ALA A 149 27.03 6.77 4.10
CA ALA A 149 27.36 5.34 4.02
C ALA A 149 28.51 5.01 3.04
N LYS A 150 28.97 5.98 2.23
CA LYS A 150 30.12 5.82 1.33
C LYS A 150 31.46 6.25 1.93
N HIS A 151 31.44 6.80 3.14
CA HIS A 151 32.62 7.13 3.95
C HIS A 151 32.76 6.16 5.11
#